data_0977e10796f13388233c16b02125b0b0
#
_entry.id   0977e10796f13388233c16b02125b0b0
#
_cell.length_a   1.000
_cell.length_b   1.000
_cell.length_c   1.000
_cell.angle_alpha   90.00
_cell.angle_beta   90.00
_cell.angle_gamma   90.00
#
_symmetry.space_group_name_H-M   'P 1'
#
loop_
_entity.id
_entity.type
_entity.pdbx_description
1 polymer ?
#
loop_
_entity_poly.entity_id
_entity_poly.type
_entity_poly.pdbx_seq_one_letter_code
_entity_poly.pdbx_strand_id
1 'polypeptide(L)'
;LQFMQEQNITEYDQLSAKAEDAVSRFHALTEQLRRTEADLSVTSELMGAVVRYAKTRPVFDGYKAAKYSRKYLAEHEAELADYRAAKATMGELLGGEKLPKMAELKEKRRQLAARKKALYTEYRSAQEEMRQAVAVKANIDHLLGVTDGQRKKEQER
;
A
#
# COMPACT_ATOMS: atom_id res chain seq x y z
N LEU A 1 43.74 -10.13 -23.76
CA LEU A 1 42.50 -10.87 -23.95
C LEU A 1 41.88 -11.25 -22.62
N GLN A 2 42.61 -11.86 -21.68
CA GLN A 2 42.10 -12.17 -20.33
C GLN A 2 41.69 -10.93 -19.54
N PHE A 3 42.46 -9.86 -19.60
CA PHE A 3 42.16 -8.60 -18.91
C PHE A 3 40.84 -7.98 -19.41
N MET A 4 40.59 -7.98 -20.72
CA MET A 4 39.34 -7.48 -21.30
C MET A 4 38.13 -8.34 -20.91
N GLN A 5 38.29 -9.67 -20.86
CA GLN A 5 37.23 -10.58 -20.44
C GLN A 5 36.89 -10.41 -18.96
N GLU A 6 37.89 -10.29 -18.10
CA GLU A 6 37.70 -10.05 -16.67
C GLU A 6 37.02 -8.70 -16.40
N GLN A 7 37.42 -7.65 -17.14
CA GLN A 7 36.80 -6.33 -17.05
C GLN A 7 35.34 -6.34 -17.52
N ASN A 8 35.03 -7.04 -18.60
CA ASN A 8 33.66 -7.18 -19.10
C ASN A 8 32.78 -7.96 -18.12
N ILE A 9 33.30 -9.00 -17.47
CA ILE A 9 32.59 -9.76 -16.44
C ILE A 9 32.32 -8.86 -15.23
N THR A 10 33.29 -8.04 -14.81
CA THR A 10 33.13 -7.11 -13.71
C THR A 10 32.08 -6.05 -14.01
N GLU A 11 32.08 -5.48 -15.20
CA GLU A 11 31.07 -4.52 -15.65
C GLU A 11 29.68 -5.14 -15.70
N TYR A 12 29.57 -6.38 -16.20
CA TYR A 12 28.31 -7.12 -16.22
C TYR A 12 27.79 -7.36 -14.81
N ASP A 13 28.64 -7.80 -13.87
CA ASP A 13 28.26 -8.04 -12.48
C ASP A 13 27.80 -6.74 -11.81
N GLN A 14 28.48 -5.62 -12.05
CA GLN A 14 28.05 -4.30 -11.55
C GLN A 14 26.68 -3.90 -12.11
N LEU A 15 26.44 -4.13 -13.38
CA LEU A 15 25.19 -3.81 -14.05
C LEU A 15 24.06 -4.69 -13.53
N SER A 16 24.34 -5.97 -13.32
CA SER A 16 23.40 -6.93 -12.75
C SER A 16 23.00 -6.55 -11.33
N ALA A 17 23.99 -6.19 -10.48
CA ALA A 17 23.76 -5.71 -9.13
C ALA A 17 22.93 -4.43 -9.11
N LYS A 18 23.23 -3.48 -10.02
CA LYS A 18 22.46 -2.24 -10.15
C LYS A 18 21.00 -2.49 -10.54
N ALA A 19 20.77 -3.45 -11.45
CA ALA A 19 19.41 -3.83 -11.85
C ALA A 19 18.66 -4.48 -10.68
N GLU A 20 19.30 -5.36 -9.92
CA GLU A 20 18.72 -5.97 -8.72
C GLU A 20 18.38 -4.93 -7.65
N ASP A 21 19.26 -3.97 -7.41
CA ASP A 21 19.04 -2.87 -6.46
C ASP A 21 17.85 -2.00 -6.90
N ALA A 22 17.75 -1.69 -8.20
CA ALA A 22 16.64 -0.91 -8.73
C ALA A 22 15.31 -1.65 -8.58
N VAL A 23 15.27 -2.95 -8.82
CA VAL A 23 14.08 -3.79 -8.63
C VAL A 23 13.70 -3.85 -7.16
N SER A 24 14.68 -4.05 -6.28
CA SER A 24 14.45 -4.10 -4.82
C SER A 24 13.90 -2.80 -4.28
N ARG A 25 14.45 -1.66 -4.73
CA ARG A 25 13.97 -0.33 -4.36
C ARG A 25 12.53 -0.11 -4.81
N PHE A 26 12.23 -0.48 -6.04
CA PHE A 26 10.87 -0.40 -6.58
C PHE A 26 9.87 -1.21 -5.76
N HIS A 27 10.23 -2.46 -5.43
CA HIS A 27 9.37 -3.32 -4.61
C HIS A 27 9.19 -2.78 -3.19
N ALA A 28 10.25 -2.24 -2.58
CA ALA A 28 10.17 -1.63 -1.25
C ALA A 28 9.22 -0.42 -1.25
N LEU A 29 9.30 0.45 -2.26
CA LEU A 29 8.41 1.60 -2.41
C LEU A 29 6.97 1.19 -2.68
N THR A 30 6.76 0.16 -3.50
CA THR A 30 5.44 -0.42 -3.74
C THR A 30 4.80 -0.89 -2.43
N GLU A 31 5.55 -1.58 -1.59
CA GLU A 31 5.07 -2.05 -0.28
C GLU A 31 4.78 -0.90 0.68
N GLN A 32 5.64 0.11 0.72
CA GLN A 32 5.42 1.31 1.54
C GLN A 32 4.16 2.06 1.10
N LEU A 33 3.94 2.20 -0.21
CA LEU A 33 2.72 2.80 -0.77
C LEU A 33 1.49 2.01 -0.36
N ARG A 34 1.54 0.69 -0.51
CA ARG A 34 0.43 -0.20 -0.16
C ARG A 34 0.05 -0.03 1.31
N ARG A 35 1.04 -0.02 2.21
CA ARG A 35 0.82 0.18 3.65
C ARG A 35 0.24 1.55 3.97
N THR A 36 0.77 2.59 3.34
CA THR A 36 0.30 3.96 3.53
C THR A 36 -1.14 4.12 3.04
N GLU A 37 -1.47 3.56 1.90
CA GLU A 37 -2.84 3.57 1.36
C GLU A 37 -3.81 2.77 2.26
N ALA A 38 -3.36 1.63 2.79
CA ALA A 38 -4.16 0.84 3.73
C ALA A 38 -4.42 1.61 5.03
N ASP A 39 -3.40 2.25 5.61
CA ASP A 39 -3.53 3.07 6.81
C ASP A 39 -4.43 4.27 6.58
N LEU A 40 -4.32 4.91 5.42
CA LEU A 40 -5.16 6.04 5.03
C LEU A 40 -6.63 5.62 4.90
N SER A 41 -6.88 4.46 4.28
CA SER A 41 -8.21 3.88 4.13
C SER A 41 -8.84 3.58 5.49
N VAL A 42 -8.10 2.91 6.38
CA VAL A 42 -8.55 2.60 7.74
C VAL A 42 -8.85 3.86 8.54
N THR A 43 -7.96 4.86 8.47
CA THR A 43 -8.16 6.14 9.17
C THR A 43 -9.41 6.86 8.67
N SER A 44 -9.63 6.92 7.37
CA SER A 44 -10.79 7.54 6.75
C SER A 44 -12.08 6.81 7.12
N GLU A 45 -12.05 5.49 7.11
CA GLU A 45 -13.18 4.64 7.50
C GLU A 45 -13.55 4.83 8.97
N LEU A 46 -12.55 4.87 9.85
CA LEU A 46 -12.75 5.13 11.28
C LEU A 46 -13.36 6.52 11.50
N MET A 47 -12.86 7.55 10.82
CA MET A 47 -13.42 8.91 10.90
C MET A 47 -14.88 8.94 10.45
N GLY A 48 -15.21 8.27 9.36
CA GLY A 48 -16.58 8.14 8.87
C GLY A 48 -17.49 7.43 9.88
N ALA A 49 -17.01 6.36 10.49
CA ALA A 49 -17.75 5.63 11.51
C ALA A 49 -18.00 6.47 12.75
N VAL A 50 -17.01 7.25 13.20
CA VAL A 50 -17.14 8.17 14.35
C VAL A 50 -18.19 9.23 14.08
N VAL A 51 -18.21 9.82 12.89
CA VAL A 51 -19.21 10.81 12.50
C VAL A 51 -20.62 10.20 12.50
N ARG A 52 -20.79 9.03 11.89
CA ARG A 52 -22.09 8.33 11.88
C ARG A 52 -22.53 7.93 13.27
N TYR A 53 -21.63 7.46 14.11
CA TYR A 53 -21.91 7.12 15.50
C TYR A 53 -22.41 8.33 16.27
N ALA A 54 -21.71 9.45 16.19
CA ALA A 54 -22.09 10.69 16.88
C ALA A 54 -23.46 11.21 16.39
N LYS A 55 -23.71 11.13 15.09
CA LYS A 55 -24.97 11.58 14.47
C LYS A 55 -26.16 10.72 14.92
N THR A 56 -25.98 9.41 15.08
CA THR A 56 -27.04 8.46 15.41
C THR A 56 -27.19 8.16 16.90
N ARG A 57 -26.21 8.54 17.70
CA ARG A 57 -26.24 8.31 19.16
C ARG A 57 -27.47 8.90 19.85
N PRO A 58 -27.96 10.13 19.55
CA PRO A 58 -29.18 10.66 20.16
C PRO A 58 -30.40 9.78 19.90
N VAL A 59 -30.50 9.18 18.73
CA VAL A 59 -31.59 8.24 18.38
C VAL A 59 -31.50 6.98 19.24
N PHE A 60 -30.31 6.43 19.41
CA PHE A 60 -30.09 5.29 20.29
C PHE A 60 -30.40 5.61 21.75
N ASP A 61 -29.99 6.79 22.24
CA ASP A 61 -30.30 7.24 23.60
C ASP A 61 -31.83 7.38 23.77
N GLY A 62 -32.52 7.87 22.76
CA GLY A 62 -34.00 7.91 22.74
C GLY A 62 -34.64 6.51 22.77
N TYR A 63 -34.02 5.54 22.09
CA TYR A 63 -34.46 4.13 22.14
C TYR A 63 -34.35 3.54 23.54
N LYS A 64 -33.22 3.81 24.23
CA LYS A 64 -33.06 3.44 25.65
C LYS A 64 -34.08 4.11 26.55
N ALA A 65 -34.31 5.42 26.37
CA ALA A 65 -35.29 6.19 27.13
C ALA A 65 -36.71 5.68 26.94
N ALA A 66 -37.02 5.17 25.73
CA ALA A 66 -38.28 4.54 25.42
C ALA A 66 -38.36 3.06 25.88
N LYS A 67 -37.38 2.61 26.70
CA LYS A 67 -37.29 1.24 27.23
C LYS A 67 -37.29 0.17 26.13
N TYR A 68 -36.57 0.45 25.04
CA TYR A 68 -36.43 -0.45 23.87
C TYR A 68 -37.79 -0.78 23.22
N SER A 69 -38.65 0.22 23.12
CA SER A 69 -39.99 0.10 22.51
C SER A 69 -39.91 -0.38 21.07
N ARG A 70 -40.79 -1.34 20.71
CA ARG A 70 -40.92 -1.85 19.34
C ARG A 70 -41.39 -0.77 18.38
N LYS A 71 -42.29 0.12 18.86
CA LYS A 71 -42.78 1.25 18.07
C LYS A 71 -41.63 2.22 17.73
N TYR A 72 -40.80 2.57 18.71
CA TYR A 72 -39.62 3.43 18.52
C TYR A 72 -38.67 2.79 17.52
N LEU A 73 -38.38 1.50 17.68
CA LEU A 73 -37.52 0.75 16.77
C LEU A 73 -38.05 0.82 15.33
N ALA A 74 -39.33 0.62 15.12
CA ALA A 74 -39.94 0.67 13.79
C ALA A 74 -39.86 2.06 13.17
N GLU A 75 -40.02 3.12 13.98
CA GLU A 75 -39.97 4.51 13.51
C GLU A 75 -38.53 4.97 13.19
N HIS A 76 -37.54 4.36 13.82
CA HIS A 76 -36.10 4.76 13.71
C HIS A 76 -35.20 3.61 13.25
N GLU A 77 -35.74 2.66 12.51
CA GLU A 77 -35.03 1.44 12.11
C GLU A 77 -33.72 1.72 11.37
N ALA A 78 -33.76 2.61 10.38
CA ALA A 78 -32.58 2.94 9.57
C ALA A 78 -31.48 3.61 10.41
N GLU A 79 -31.84 4.54 11.27
CA GLU A 79 -30.89 5.27 12.11
C GLU A 79 -30.27 4.37 13.19
N LEU A 80 -31.05 3.45 13.76
CA LEU A 80 -30.56 2.48 14.73
C LEU A 80 -29.66 1.44 14.08
N ALA A 81 -29.96 1.03 12.85
CA ALA A 81 -29.07 0.16 12.05
C ALA A 81 -27.74 0.85 11.77
N ASP A 82 -27.76 2.12 11.39
CA ASP A 82 -26.53 2.93 11.18
C ASP A 82 -25.72 3.06 12.46
N TYR A 83 -26.37 3.28 13.59
CA TYR A 83 -25.71 3.35 14.90
C TYR A 83 -24.96 2.05 15.20
N ARG A 84 -25.62 0.91 15.02
CA ARG A 84 -25.03 -0.41 15.29
C ARG A 84 -23.88 -0.70 14.33
N ALA A 85 -24.05 -0.38 13.06
CA ALA A 85 -23.02 -0.57 12.04
C ALA A 85 -21.78 0.30 12.32
N ALA A 86 -21.99 1.58 12.67
CA ALA A 86 -20.91 2.48 13.03
C ALA A 86 -20.15 1.99 14.28
N LYS A 87 -20.86 1.56 15.30
CA LYS A 87 -20.28 1.01 16.52
C LYS A 87 -19.46 -0.26 16.24
N ALA A 88 -19.98 -1.16 15.41
CA ALA A 88 -19.28 -2.38 15.01
C ALA A 88 -18.00 -2.06 14.23
N THR A 89 -18.07 -1.14 13.27
CA THR A 89 -16.90 -0.70 12.50
C THR A 89 -15.83 -0.09 13.40
N MET A 90 -16.21 0.77 14.33
CA MET A 90 -15.28 1.34 15.31
C MET A 90 -14.61 0.25 16.15
N GLY A 91 -15.37 -0.73 16.63
CA GLY A 91 -14.85 -1.84 17.42
C GLY A 91 -13.84 -2.69 16.64
N GLU A 92 -14.13 -3.01 15.40
CA GLU A 92 -13.23 -3.77 14.52
C GLU A 92 -11.93 -3.00 14.22
N LEU A 93 -12.04 -1.73 13.87
CA LEU A 93 -10.88 -0.93 13.47
C LEU A 93 -9.99 -0.56 14.65
N LEU A 94 -10.55 -0.39 15.84
CA LEU A 94 -9.78 -0.06 17.03
C LEU A 94 -9.12 -1.29 17.68
N GLY A 95 -9.66 -2.49 17.48
CA GLY A 95 -9.08 -3.71 18.02
C GLY A 95 -8.87 -3.69 19.55
N GLY A 96 -9.76 -3.03 20.26
CA GLY A 96 -9.67 -2.87 21.72
C GLY A 96 -8.88 -1.65 22.18
N GLU A 97 -8.28 -0.89 21.29
CA GLU A 97 -7.60 0.36 21.60
C GLU A 97 -8.60 1.49 21.87
N LYS A 98 -8.15 2.48 22.62
CA LYS A 98 -8.95 3.68 22.90
C LYS A 98 -9.14 4.50 21.61
N LEU A 99 -10.35 5.02 21.42
CA LEU A 99 -10.67 5.90 20.32
C LEU A 99 -9.84 7.20 20.40
N PRO A 100 -9.03 7.51 19.38
CA PRO A 100 -8.36 8.80 19.28
C PRO A 100 -9.35 9.95 19.11
N LYS A 101 -8.93 11.14 19.48
CA LYS A 101 -9.73 12.35 19.23
C LYS A 101 -9.84 12.60 17.71
N MET A 102 -10.95 13.20 17.28
CA MET A 102 -11.16 13.52 15.87
C MET A 102 -10.04 14.41 15.30
N ALA A 103 -9.53 15.36 16.09
CA ALA A 103 -8.41 16.19 15.68
C ALA A 103 -7.14 15.38 15.40
N GLU A 104 -6.87 14.36 16.21
CA GLU A 104 -5.74 13.43 16.01
C GLU A 104 -5.92 12.60 14.75
N LEU A 105 -7.14 12.12 14.48
CA LEU A 105 -7.45 11.35 13.27
C LEU A 105 -7.31 12.20 12.01
N LYS A 106 -7.76 13.46 12.05
CA LYS A 106 -7.59 14.41 10.93
C LYS A 106 -6.13 14.67 10.64
N GLU A 107 -5.33 14.88 11.68
CA GLU A 107 -3.87 15.10 11.53
C GLU A 107 -3.17 13.86 10.99
N LYS A 108 -3.51 12.68 11.50
CA LYS A 108 -2.99 11.41 10.97
C LYS A 108 -3.32 11.24 9.49
N ARG A 109 -4.57 11.51 9.11
CA ARG A 109 -5.00 11.43 7.71
C ARG A 109 -4.20 12.41 6.83
N ARG A 110 -3.99 13.63 7.31
CA ARG A 110 -3.22 14.64 6.60
C ARG A 110 -1.77 14.19 6.39
N GLN A 111 -1.13 13.66 7.43
CA GLN A 111 0.24 13.15 7.36
C GLN A 111 0.35 11.96 6.40
N LEU A 112 -0.60 11.03 6.45
CA LEU A 112 -0.61 9.86 5.55
C LEU A 112 -0.83 10.27 4.09
N ALA A 113 -1.69 11.26 3.83
CA ALA A 113 -1.91 11.78 2.49
C ALA A 113 -0.65 12.46 1.93
N ALA A 114 0.05 13.24 2.77
CA ALA A 114 1.31 13.88 2.39
C ALA A 114 2.40 12.83 2.11
N ARG A 115 2.49 11.80 2.96
CA ARG A 115 3.43 10.69 2.78
C ARG A 115 3.15 9.92 1.49
N LYS A 116 1.88 9.64 1.21
CA LYS A 116 1.46 8.99 -0.03
C LYS A 116 1.93 9.76 -1.25
N LYS A 117 1.73 11.08 -1.25
CA LYS A 117 2.15 11.96 -2.34
C LYS A 117 3.67 11.92 -2.54
N ALA A 118 4.44 12.00 -1.46
CA ALA A 118 5.90 11.92 -1.49
C ALA A 118 6.37 10.55 -2.01
N LEU A 119 5.77 9.46 -1.53
CA LEU A 119 6.08 8.10 -1.95
C LEU A 119 5.77 7.88 -3.44
N TYR A 120 4.70 8.47 -3.97
CA TYR A 120 4.38 8.38 -5.40
C TYR A 120 5.43 9.03 -6.27
N THR A 121 6.00 10.14 -5.85
CA THR A 121 7.11 10.80 -6.58
C THR A 121 8.33 9.88 -6.62
N GLU A 122 8.70 9.30 -5.48
CA GLU A 122 9.81 8.33 -5.41
C GLU A 122 9.51 7.06 -6.19
N TYR A 123 8.28 6.57 -6.12
CA TYR A 123 7.81 5.39 -6.85
C TYR A 123 7.98 5.56 -8.36
N ARG A 124 7.55 6.69 -8.92
CA ARG A 124 7.67 6.97 -10.35
C ARG A 124 9.14 7.00 -10.79
N SER A 125 9.98 7.65 -10.01
CA SER A 125 11.43 7.70 -10.25
C SER A 125 12.06 6.30 -10.19
N ALA A 126 11.72 5.51 -9.17
CA ALA A 126 12.22 4.15 -9.00
C ALA A 126 11.71 3.21 -10.10
N GLN A 127 10.48 3.39 -10.56
CA GLN A 127 9.92 2.62 -11.67
C GLN A 127 10.70 2.85 -12.96
N GLU A 128 11.02 4.11 -13.25
CA GLU A 128 11.80 4.46 -14.44
C GLU A 128 13.23 3.92 -14.35
N GLU A 129 13.89 4.07 -13.21
CA GLU A 129 15.22 3.51 -12.97
C GLU A 129 15.23 1.99 -13.15
N MET A 130 14.19 1.32 -12.60
CA MET A 130 14.05 -0.13 -12.76
C MET A 130 13.88 -0.54 -14.21
N ARG A 131 13.01 0.14 -14.96
CA ARG A 131 12.78 -0.15 -16.38
C ARG A 131 14.06 0.00 -17.19
N GLN A 132 14.81 1.08 -16.96
CA GLN A 132 16.07 1.32 -17.65
C GLN A 132 17.12 0.27 -17.29
N ALA A 133 17.30 -0.03 -16.00
CA ALA A 133 18.28 -1.00 -15.54
C ALA A 133 17.96 -2.42 -16.05
N VAL A 134 16.70 -2.83 -16.00
CA VAL A 134 16.25 -4.13 -16.49
C VAL A 134 16.40 -4.24 -18.01
N ALA A 135 16.07 -3.18 -18.76
CA ALA A 135 16.22 -3.15 -20.21
C ALA A 135 17.71 -3.27 -20.62
N VAL A 136 18.60 -2.53 -19.96
CA VAL A 136 20.04 -2.61 -20.23
C VAL A 136 20.57 -4.00 -19.91
N LYS A 137 20.21 -4.57 -18.77
CA LYS A 137 20.59 -5.93 -18.38
C LYS A 137 20.07 -6.96 -19.39
N ALA A 138 18.81 -6.85 -19.82
CA ALA A 138 18.20 -7.77 -20.78
C ALA A 138 18.94 -7.72 -22.13
N ASN A 139 19.35 -6.54 -22.60
CA ASN A 139 20.12 -6.39 -23.83
C ASN A 139 21.48 -7.09 -23.72
N ILE A 140 22.16 -6.95 -22.58
CA ILE A 140 23.46 -7.61 -22.33
C ILE A 140 23.27 -9.12 -22.22
N ASP A 141 22.28 -9.59 -21.47
CA ASP A 141 21.95 -11.01 -21.34
C ASP A 141 21.63 -11.62 -22.71
N HIS A 142 20.91 -10.90 -23.57
CA HIS A 142 20.61 -11.34 -24.92
C HIS A 142 21.89 -11.51 -25.74
N LEU A 143 22.79 -10.56 -25.69
CA LEU A 143 24.08 -10.62 -26.39
C LEU A 143 24.93 -11.80 -25.87
N LEU A 144 25.01 -11.98 -24.56
CA LEU A 144 25.71 -13.10 -23.95
C LEU A 144 25.03 -14.45 -24.24
N GLY A 145 23.70 -14.48 -24.23
CA GLY A 145 22.90 -15.67 -24.52
C GLY A 145 23.05 -16.14 -25.95
N VAL A 146 23.15 -15.22 -26.91
CA VAL A 146 23.47 -15.54 -28.30
C VAL A 146 24.84 -16.19 -28.43
N THR A 147 25.85 -15.65 -27.70
CA THR A 147 27.20 -16.20 -27.65
C THR A 147 27.21 -17.61 -27.01
N ASP A 148 26.51 -17.82 -25.90
CA ASP A 148 26.38 -19.14 -25.27
C ASP A 148 25.60 -20.12 -26.12
N GLY A 149 24.57 -19.67 -26.82
CA GLY A 149 23.81 -20.48 -27.78
C GLY A 149 24.67 -20.99 -28.93
N GLN A 150 25.55 -20.16 -29.43
CA GLN A 150 26.53 -20.55 -30.47
C GLN A 150 27.52 -21.59 -29.93
N ARG A 151 28.02 -21.41 -28.73
CA ARG A 151 28.93 -22.39 -28.08
C ARG A 151 28.26 -23.75 -27.89
N LYS A 152 27.02 -23.78 -27.45
CA LYS A 152 26.25 -25.02 -27.29
C LYS A 152 26.04 -25.75 -28.60
N LYS A 153 25.73 -25.02 -29.68
CA LYS A 153 25.58 -25.58 -31.02
C LYS A 153 26.91 -26.15 -31.56
N GLU A 154 28.03 -25.53 -31.28
CA GLU A 154 29.35 -26.01 -31.64
C GLU A 154 29.75 -27.25 -30.82
N GLN A 155 29.33 -27.37 -29.56
CA GLN A 155 29.57 -28.53 -28.72
C GLN A 155 28.70 -29.73 -29.11
N GLU A 156 27.50 -29.51 -29.63
CA GLU A 156 26.59 -30.55 -30.10
C GLU A 156 26.98 -31.13 -31.48
N ARG A 157 27.89 -30.48 -32.19
CA ARG A 157 28.46 -30.94 -33.48
C ARG A 157 29.77 -31.70 -33.23
#